data_cf9f4e6c38617ecdd8c6ccb54b887c42
#
_entry.id   cf9f4e6c38617ecdd8c6ccb54b887c42
#
_cell.length_a   1.000
_cell.length_b   1.000
_cell.length_c   1.000
_cell.angle_alpha   90.00
_cell.angle_beta   90.00
_cell.angle_gamma   90.00
#
_symmetry.space_group_name_H-M   'P 1'
#
loop_
_entity.id
_entity.type
_entity.pdbx_description
1 polymer ?
#
loop_
_entity_poly.entity_id
_entity_poly.type
_entity_poly.pdbx_seq_one_letter_code
_entity_poly.pdbx_strand_id
1 'polypeptide(L)'
;PPRGSTLRVSRHAHAFFHFGCAVQQVTQQGQALQVATSQGRFAFDFLILATGFAIDWAQKPEFAAFAPHVRSWGERYQSPPGEDDRELFDSPDLGPVFELREKSPGACPGLDRIHCFCYPAALSHGTVSGDIPAISDGARRLASGIAGLLYAEDVEQHFAALQAYAEPELLGDEWTPADTRQRVLPESPPT
;
A
#
# COMPACT_ATOMS: atom_id res chain seq x y z
N PRO A 1 16.38 0.16 13.29
CA PRO A 1 16.34 1.61 13.11
C PRO A 1 17.69 2.13 12.66
N PRO A 2 17.73 3.24 11.91
CA PRO A 2 18.99 3.84 11.50
C PRO A 2 19.85 4.23 12.71
N ARG A 3 21.17 4.03 12.61
CA ARG A 3 22.12 4.33 13.69
C ARG A 3 21.93 5.75 14.26
N GLY A 4 21.65 6.73 13.40
CA GLY A 4 21.45 8.12 13.81
C GLY A 4 20.23 8.33 14.72
N SER A 5 19.17 7.58 14.55
CA SER A 5 17.97 7.67 15.40
C SER A 5 18.27 7.18 16.82
N THR A 6 18.98 6.05 16.95
CA THR A 6 19.39 5.50 18.26
C THR A 6 20.39 6.43 18.96
N LEU A 7 21.39 6.96 18.22
CA LEU A 7 22.39 7.86 18.80
C LEU A 7 21.82 9.19 19.29
N ARG A 8 20.73 9.67 18.71
CA ARG A 8 20.06 10.89 19.22
C ARG A 8 19.57 10.73 20.66
N VAL A 9 19.18 9.53 21.04
CA VAL A 9 18.73 9.20 22.40
C VAL A 9 19.90 8.76 23.28
N SER A 10 20.68 7.76 22.85
CA SER A 10 21.72 7.11 23.66
C SER A 10 22.88 8.03 24.11
N ARG A 11 23.08 9.16 23.42
CA ARG A 11 24.10 10.17 23.84
C ARG A 11 23.72 10.97 25.08
N HIS A 12 22.47 10.88 25.54
CA HIS A 12 22.04 11.56 26.76
C HIS A 12 22.30 10.66 27.97
N ALA A 13 22.99 11.19 28.98
CA ALA A 13 23.41 10.44 30.16
C ALA A 13 22.25 9.88 31.01
N HIS A 14 21.04 10.41 30.82
CA HIS A 14 19.83 10.00 31.54
C HIS A 14 18.88 9.15 30.67
N ALA A 15 19.34 8.69 29.50
CA ALA A 15 18.57 7.80 28.64
C ALA A 15 19.07 6.36 28.78
N PHE A 16 18.18 5.46 29.12
CA PHE A 16 18.48 4.05 29.37
C PHE A 16 17.61 3.17 28.45
N PHE A 17 18.22 2.12 27.90
CA PHE A 17 17.54 1.12 27.09
C PHE A 17 17.49 -0.19 27.88
N HIS A 18 16.29 -0.70 28.09
CA HIS A 18 16.05 -1.98 28.74
C HIS A 18 15.61 -3.01 27.68
N PHE A 19 16.58 -3.79 27.18
CA PHE A 19 16.32 -4.84 26.20
C PHE A 19 15.82 -6.13 26.87
N GLY A 20 14.90 -6.82 26.23
CA GLY A 20 14.29 -8.03 26.80
C GLY A 20 13.48 -7.78 28.08
N CYS A 21 13.06 -6.54 28.29
CA CYS A 21 12.34 -6.08 29.49
C CYS A 21 10.85 -6.03 29.20
N ALA A 22 10.15 -7.14 29.35
CA ALA A 22 8.71 -7.22 29.11
C ALA A 22 7.93 -6.49 30.21
N VAL A 23 7.05 -5.56 29.84
CA VAL A 23 6.11 -4.93 30.75
C VAL A 23 5.00 -5.92 31.09
N GLN A 24 4.81 -6.16 32.38
CA GLN A 24 3.84 -7.12 32.91
C GLN A 24 2.60 -6.43 33.49
N GLN A 25 2.79 -5.30 34.15
CA GLN A 25 1.71 -4.56 34.78
C GLN A 25 2.06 -3.08 34.87
N VAL A 26 1.05 -2.24 34.70
CA VAL A 26 1.12 -0.80 34.97
C VAL A 26 0.02 -0.44 35.96
N THR A 27 0.37 0.24 37.04
CA THR A 27 -0.58 0.74 38.04
C THR A 27 -0.30 2.18 38.36
N GLN A 28 -1.33 2.94 38.62
CA GLN A 28 -1.18 4.31 39.10
C GLN A 28 -1.11 4.34 40.64
N GLN A 29 -0.12 5.02 41.16
CA GLN A 29 0.01 5.22 42.62
C GLN A 29 0.24 6.72 42.88
N GLY A 30 -0.81 7.41 43.32
CA GLY A 30 -0.83 8.85 43.40
C GLY A 30 -0.68 9.49 41.99
N GLN A 31 0.34 10.31 41.82
CA GLN A 31 0.68 10.93 40.51
C GLN A 31 1.73 10.15 39.70
N ALA A 32 2.30 9.09 40.28
CA ALA A 32 3.30 8.27 39.61
C ALA A 32 2.70 6.99 39.03
N LEU A 33 3.33 6.49 37.96
CA LEU A 33 3.04 5.19 37.37
C LEU A 33 4.06 4.17 37.85
N GLN A 34 3.57 3.08 38.43
CA GLN A 34 4.40 1.92 38.80
C GLN A 34 4.34 0.91 37.65
N VAL A 35 5.50 0.61 37.08
CA VAL A 35 5.63 -0.33 35.96
C VAL A 35 6.37 -1.56 36.44
N ALA A 36 5.68 -2.68 36.55
CA ALA A 36 6.29 -3.98 36.82
C ALA A 36 6.72 -4.64 35.50
N THR A 37 7.95 -5.10 35.47
CA THR A 37 8.57 -5.71 34.30
C THR A 37 9.23 -7.03 34.66
N SER A 38 9.68 -7.77 33.63
CA SER A 38 10.50 -8.99 33.80
C SER A 38 11.85 -8.73 34.48
N GLN A 39 12.32 -7.46 34.53
CA GLN A 39 13.61 -7.08 35.11
C GLN A 39 13.49 -6.30 36.41
N GLY A 40 12.28 -6.02 36.90
CA GLY A 40 12.05 -5.28 38.13
C GLY A 40 10.89 -4.30 38.05
N ARG A 41 10.80 -3.43 39.05
CA ARG A 41 9.76 -2.39 39.15
C ARG A 41 10.39 -1.01 39.00
N PHE A 42 9.72 -0.17 38.23
CA PHE A 42 10.13 1.21 37.97
C PHE A 42 8.97 2.15 38.29
N ALA A 43 9.32 3.38 38.68
CA ALA A 43 8.37 4.46 38.86
C ALA A 43 8.63 5.57 37.85
N PHE A 44 7.57 6.04 37.18
CA PHE A 44 7.66 7.09 36.16
C PHE A 44 6.54 8.10 36.32
N ASP A 45 6.77 9.32 35.90
CA ASP A 45 5.74 10.35 35.81
C ASP A 45 4.89 10.18 34.55
N PHE A 46 5.49 9.65 33.48
CA PHE A 46 4.86 9.46 32.17
C PHE A 46 5.21 8.09 31.56
N LEU A 47 4.25 7.51 30.87
CA LEU A 47 4.45 6.31 30.05
C LEU A 47 3.98 6.61 28.63
N ILE A 48 4.88 6.41 27.66
CA ILE A 48 4.58 6.56 26.25
C ILE A 48 4.56 5.17 25.63
N LEU A 49 3.42 4.76 25.09
CA LEU A 49 3.26 3.50 24.40
C LEU A 49 3.59 3.69 22.91
N ALA A 50 4.75 3.14 22.52
CA ALA A 50 5.21 3.13 21.13
C ALA A 50 5.41 1.68 20.65
N THR A 51 4.37 0.86 20.82
CA THR A 51 4.41 -0.61 20.66
C THR A 51 4.27 -1.10 19.23
N GLY A 52 4.15 -0.17 18.26
CA GLY A 52 3.95 -0.52 16.85
C GLY A 52 2.52 -0.97 16.54
N PHE A 53 2.40 -1.79 15.51
CA PHE A 53 1.13 -2.33 15.04
C PHE A 53 1.10 -3.85 15.26
N ALA A 54 -0.10 -4.41 15.33
CA ALA A 54 -0.32 -5.84 15.32
C ALA A 54 -1.36 -6.21 14.26
N ILE A 55 -1.22 -7.40 13.69
CA ILE A 55 -2.22 -7.97 12.77
C ILE A 55 -3.13 -8.86 13.60
N ASP A 56 -4.34 -8.38 13.83
CA ASP A 56 -5.39 -9.13 14.52
C ASP A 56 -6.72 -8.93 13.79
N TRP A 57 -7.07 -9.91 12.99
CA TRP A 57 -8.31 -9.89 12.20
C TRP A 57 -9.56 -9.95 13.07
N ALA A 58 -9.47 -10.56 14.27
CA ALA A 58 -10.60 -10.69 15.18
C ALA A 58 -11.02 -9.35 15.80
N GLN A 59 -10.10 -8.39 15.89
CA GLN A 59 -10.40 -7.05 16.39
C GLN A 59 -11.00 -6.10 15.32
N LYS A 60 -11.25 -6.61 14.12
CA LYS A 60 -11.80 -5.86 12.99
C LYS A 60 -13.14 -6.45 12.56
N PRO A 61 -14.24 -6.08 13.21
CA PRO A 61 -15.55 -6.66 12.93
C PRO A 61 -16.02 -6.43 11.50
N GLU A 62 -15.56 -5.35 10.84
CA GLU A 62 -15.83 -5.07 9.43
C GLU A 62 -15.25 -6.13 8.48
N PHE A 63 -14.26 -6.89 8.93
CA PHE A 63 -13.63 -7.95 8.14
C PHE A 63 -14.17 -9.34 8.44
N ALA A 64 -15.07 -9.47 9.43
CA ALA A 64 -15.54 -10.77 9.90
C ALA A 64 -16.13 -11.67 8.79
N ALA A 65 -16.76 -11.05 7.78
CA ALA A 65 -17.38 -11.79 6.68
C ALA A 65 -16.38 -12.45 5.74
N PHE A 66 -15.20 -11.85 5.53
CA PHE A 66 -14.22 -12.33 4.55
C PHE A 66 -12.87 -12.77 5.16
N ALA A 67 -12.51 -12.30 6.35
CA ALA A 67 -11.24 -12.66 7.00
C ALA A 67 -10.96 -14.16 7.07
N PRO A 68 -11.94 -15.05 7.35
CA PRO A 68 -11.72 -16.50 7.33
C PRO A 68 -11.29 -17.06 5.98
N HIS A 69 -11.56 -16.35 4.89
CA HIS A 69 -11.27 -16.77 3.52
C HIS A 69 -9.98 -16.16 2.97
N VAL A 70 -9.36 -15.20 3.69
CA VAL A 70 -8.12 -14.55 3.26
C VAL A 70 -6.95 -15.50 3.44
N ARG A 71 -6.19 -15.72 2.39
CA ARG A 71 -4.95 -16.49 2.45
C ARG A 71 -3.87 -15.68 3.14
N SER A 72 -3.25 -16.28 4.16
CA SER A 72 -2.11 -15.70 4.86
C SER A 72 -0.78 -16.22 4.31
N TRP A 73 0.30 -15.55 4.66
CA TRP A 73 1.65 -16.02 4.33
C TRP A 73 1.98 -17.36 5.00
N GLY A 74 1.50 -17.61 6.22
CA GLY A 74 1.69 -18.88 6.92
C GLY A 74 1.05 -20.07 6.21
N GLU A 75 0.06 -19.85 5.34
CA GLU A 75 -0.53 -20.91 4.51
C GLU A 75 0.22 -21.14 3.19
N ARG A 76 1.08 -20.21 2.81
CA ARG A 76 1.88 -20.28 1.59
C ARG A 76 3.33 -20.65 1.83
N TYR A 77 3.90 -20.25 2.97
CA TYR A 77 5.31 -20.37 3.28
C TYR A 77 5.50 -21.10 4.60
N GLN A 78 6.46 -22.01 4.62
CA GLN A 78 6.91 -22.71 5.82
C GLN A 78 8.26 -22.15 6.24
N SER A 79 8.35 -21.61 7.45
CA SER A 79 9.59 -21.08 7.99
C SER A 79 10.59 -22.21 8.33
N PRO A 80 11.89 -21.91 8.35
CA PRO A 80 12.88 -22.80 8.94
C PRO A 80 12.56 -23.07 10.43
N PRO A 81 12.96 -24.24 10.96
CA PRO A 81 12.74 -24.55 12.37
C PRO A 81 13.33 -23.50 13.31
N GLY A 82 12.51 -22.95 14.20
CA GLY A 82 12.92 -21.94 15.19
C GLY A 82 12.87 -20.52 14.70
N GLU A 83 12.42 -20.26 13.46
CA GLU A 83 12.25 -18.92 12.88
C GLU A 83 10.76 -18.57 12.69
N ASP A 84 9.88 -19.22 13.45
CA ASP A 84 8.46 -18.96 13.40
C ASP A 84 8.14 -17.57 13.97
N ASP A 85 7.44 -16.76 13.17
CA ASP A 85 6.92 -15.46 13.57
C ASP A 85 5.43 -15.40 13.25
N ARG A 86 4.61 -15.36 14.29
CA ARG A 86 3.16 -15.41 14.17
C ARG A 86 2.61 -14.18 13.42
N GLU A 87 3.18 -13.01 13.64
CA GLU A 87 2.72 -11.79 12.97
C GLU A 87 2.97 -11.86 11.46
N LEU A 88 4.13 -12.38 11.05
CA LEU A 88 4.43 -12.63 9.65
C LEU A 88 3.48 -13.68 9.05
N PHE A 89 3.18 -14.76 9.80
CA PHE A 89 2.25 -15.79 9.35
C PHE A 89 0.82 -15.27 9.19
N ASP A 90 0.36 -14.41 10.08
CA ASP A 90 -0.98 -13.83 10.04
C ASP A 90 -1.11 -12.70 8.98
N SER A 91 0.01 -12.27 8.39
CA SER A 91 0.00 -11.28 7.30
C SER A 91 -0.69 -11.83 6.05
N PRO A 92 -1.53 -11.04 5.36
CA PRO A 92 -2.19 -11.49 4.13
C PRO A 92 -1.18 -11.66 2.98
N ASP A 93 -1.32 -12.76 2.23
CA ASP A 93 -0.66 -12.96 0.95
C ASP A 93 -1.44 -12.19 -0.12
N LEU A 94 -0.92 -11.03 -0.52
CA LEU A 94 -1.59 -10.12 -1.45
C LEU A 94 -1.16 -10.33 -2.89
N GLY A 95 -2.05 -9.98 -3.81
CA GLY A 95 -1.74 -9.87 -5.22
C GLY A 95 -1.00 -8.57 -5.58
N PRO A 96 -0.60 -8.38 -6.86
CA PRO A 96 0.29 -7.29 -7.27
C PRO A 96 -0.30 -5.89 -7.07
N VAL A 97 -1.63 -5.76 -6.96
CA VAL A 97 -2.34 -4.50 -6.72
C VAL A 97 -2.90 -4.44 -5.29
N PHE A 98 -2.27 -5.15 -4.35
CA PHE A 98 -2.67 -5.24 -2.93
C PHE A 98 -4.00 -5.99 -2.72
N GLU A 99 -4.55 -6.65 -3.72
CA GLU A 99 -5.78 -7.42 -3.62
C GLU A 99 -5.61 -8.63 -2.69
N LEU A 100 -6.65 -8.91 -1.90
CA LEU A 100 -6.72 -10.09 -1.07
C LEU A 100 -6.85 -11.35 -1.94
N ARG A 101 -6.27 -12.43 -1.48
CA ARG A 101 -6.33 -13.75 -2.14
C ARG A 101 -7.07 -14.75 -1.30
N GLU A 102 -7.85 -15.58 -1.96
CA GLU A 102 -8.58 -16.66 -1.31
C GLU A 102 -7.66 -17.79 -0.86
N LYS A 103 -7.98 -18.40 0.29
CA LYS A 103 -7.40 -19.68 0.74
C LYS A 103 -7.77 -20.81 -0.22
N SER A 104 -9.04 -20.85 -0.59
CA SER A 104 -9.60 -21.86 -1.49
C SER A 104 -10.35 -21.14 -2.61
N PRO A 105 -10.03 -21.41 -3.87
CA PRO A 105 -10.65 -20.73 -5.00
C PRO A 105 -12.18 -20.82 -4.97
N GLY A 106 -12.86 -19.70 -5.11
CA GLY A 106 -14.31 -19.59 -5.14
C GLY A 106 -15.00 -19.61 -3.77
N ALA A 107 -14.25 -19.62 -2.67
CA ALA A 107 -14.82 -19.64 -1.31
C ALA A 107 -15.37 -18.27 -0.88
N CYS A 108 -14.89 -17.18 -1.48
CA CYS A 108 -15.33 -15.82 -1.19
C CYS A 108 -15.29 -14.97 -2.48
N PRO A 109 -16.25 -15.14 -3.40
CA PRO A 109 -16.28 -14.39 -4.66
C PRO A 109 -16.22 -12.89 -4.44
N GLY A 110 -15.35 -12.19 -5.17
CA GLY A 110 -15.13 -10.76 -5.02
C GLY A 110 -14.10 -10.37 -3.96
N LEU A 111 -13.44 -11.31 -3.31
CA LEU A 111 -12.36 -11.03 -2.37
C LEU A 111 -11.19 -10.31 -3.04
N ASP A 112 -10.92 -10.60 -4.29
CA ASP A 112 -9.92 -9.96 -5.16
C ASP A 112 -10.22 -8.49 -5.49
N ARG A 113 -11.43 -8.00 -5.16
CA ARG A 113 -11.81 -6.57 -5.26
C ARG A 113 -11.55 -5.80 -3.95
N ILE A 114 -11.09 -6.47 -2.92
CA ILE A 114 -10.72 -5.86 -1.65
C ILE A 114 -9.20 -5.70 -1.61
N HIS A 115 -8.74 -4.45 -1.54
CA HIS A 115 -7.31 -4.12 -1.56
C HIS A 115 -6.86 -3.72 -0.16
N CYS A 116 -5.83 -4.39 0.36
CA CYS A 116 -5.23 -4.10 1.66
C CYS A 116 -4.08 -3.11 1.49
N PHE A 117 -4.35 -1.80 1.67
CA PHE A 117 -3.33 -0.75 1.59
C PHE A 117 -3.07 -0.14 2.97
N CYS A 118 -2.55 -0.95 3.88
CA CYS A 118 -2.22 -0.57 5.26
C CYS A 118 -1.11 -1.48 5.81
N TYR A 119 -0.80 -1.40 7.10
CA TYR A 119 0.30 -2.12 7.73
C TYR A 119 0.39 -3.63 7.37
N PRO A 120 -0.70 -4.41 7.36
CA PRO A 120 -0.63 -5.83 6.97
C PRO A 120 -0.09 -6.10 5.57
N ALA A 121 -0.07 -5.12 4.68
CA ALA A 121 0.50 -5.27 3.34
C ALA A 121 2.03 -5.30 3.33
N ALA A 122 2.70 -4.97 4.45
CA ALA A 122 4.15 -4.80 4.49
C ALA A 122 4.92 -6.08 4.11
N LEU A 123 4.45 -7.26 4.47
CA LEU A 123 5.13 -8.50 4.11
C LEU A 123 5.06 -8.80 2.60
N SER A 124 3.93 -8.49 1.96
CA SER A 124 3.75 -8.70 0.52
C SER A 124 4.41 -7.64 -0.35
N HIS A 125 4.47 -6.39 0.12
CA HIS A 125 4.82 -5.24 -0.71
C HIS A 125 5.89 -4.32 -0.13
N GLY A 126 6.44 -4.64 1.03
CA GLY A 126 7.30 -3.72 1.78
C GLY A 126 6.50 -2.59 2.43
N THR A 127 7.20 -1.55 2.86
CA THR A 127 6.60 -0.45 3.65
C THR A 127 5.84 0.59 2.83
N VAL A 128 5.57 0.32 1.54
CA VAL A 128 4.95 1.28 0.60
C VAL A 128 3.50 1.66 0.94
N SER A 129 2.87 0.97 1.88
CA SER A 129 1.52 1.28 2.35
C SER A 129 1.47 2.12 3.63
N GLY A 130 2.61 2.45 4.23
CA GLY A 130 2.63 3.16 5.51
C GLY A 130 3.86 4.00 5.81
N ASP A 131 4.91 3.93 4.99
CA ASP A 131 6.17 4.64 5.22
C ASP A 131 6.28 5.88 4.33
N ILE A 132 6.76 6.96 4.91
CA ILE A 132 7.04 8.21 4.18
C ILE A 132 8.54 8.26 3.86
N PRO A 133 8.93 8.43 2.58
CA PRO A 133 8.15 8.87 1.40
C PRO A 133 7.55 7.76 0.54
N ALA A 134 7.76 6.48 0.84
CA ALA A 134 7.41 5.36 -0.02
C ALA A 134 5.90 5.21 -0.30
N ILE A 135 5.04 5.75 0.58
CA ILE A 135 3.59 5.67 0.46
C ILE A 135 3.05 6.28 -0.85
N SER A 136 3.71 7.30 -1.39
CA SER A 136 3.31 7.92 -2.66
C SER A 136 3.45 6.96 -3.84
N ASP A 137 4.49 6.13 -3.84
CA ASP A 137 4.72 5.12 -4.88
C ASP A 137 3.75 3.96 -4.74
N GLY A 138 3.47 3.53 -3.51
CA GLY A 138 2.45 2.53 -3.22
C GLY A 138 1.07 2.98 -3.67
N ALA A 139 0.67 4.21 -3.33
CA ALA A 139 -0.63 4.77 -3.72
C ALA A 139 -0.78 4.87 -5.24
N ARG A 140 0.27 5.30 -5.95
CA ARG A 140 0.28 5.34 -7.43
C ARG A 140 0.12 3.94 -8.01
N ARG A 141 0.83 2.95 -7.49
CA ARG A 141 0.74 1.56 -7.93
C ARG A 141 -0.66 1.00 -7.71
N LEU A 142 -1.27 1.23 -6.55
CA LEU A 142 -2.64 0.83 -6.26
C LEU A 142 -3.63 1.47 -7.23
N ALA A 143 -3.59 2.79 -7.37
CA ALA A 143 -4.51 3.52 -8.24
C ALA A 143 -4.38 3.11 -9.71
N SER A 144 -3.15 3.00 -10.24
CA SER A 144 -2.91 2.56 -11.61
C SER A 144 -3.34 1.11 -11.84
N GLY A 145 -3.13 0.25 -10.85
CA GLY A 145 -3.56 -1.14 -10.93
C GLY A 145 -5.07 -1.28 -10.95
N ILE A 146 -5.80 -0.59 -10.06
CA ILE A 146 -7.27 -0.58 -10.05
C ILE A 146 -7.81 -0.01 -11.38
N ALA A 147 -7.27 1.10 -11.87
CA ALA A 147 -7.66 1.66 -13.16
C ALA A 147 -7.45 0.68 -14.30
N GLY A 148 -6.33 -0.07 -14.30
CA GLY A 148 -6.05 -1.11 -15.28
C GLY A 148 -7.03 -2.28 -15.23
N LEU A 149 -7.44 -2.71 -14.03
CA LEU A 149 -8.44 -3.76 -13.85
C LEU A 149 -9.81 -3.32 -14.40
N LEU A 150 -10.26 -2.11 -14.04
CA LEU A 150 -11.52 -1.55 -14.54
C LEU A 150 -11.51 -1.39 -16.06
N TYR A 151 -10.39 -0.88 -16.62
CA TYR A 151 -10.26 -0.78 -18.07
C TYR A 151 -10.33 -2.15 -18.76
N ALA A 152 -9.71 -3.17 -18.18
CA ALA A 152 -9.74 -4.52 -18.74
C ALA A 152 -11.15 -5.16 -18.69
N GLU A 153 -11.93 -4.84 -17.66
CA GLU A 153 -13.33 -5.29 -17.55
C GLU A 153 -14.21 -4.69 -18.67
N ASP A 154 -13.97 -3.42 -19.02
CA ASP A 154 -14.76 -2.67 -20.00
C ASP A 154 -14.12 -2.64 -21.41
N VAL A 155 -13.12 -3.48 -21.68
CA VAL A 155 -12.33 -3.43 -22.92
C VAL A 155 -13.18 -3.55 -24.20
N GLU A 156 -14.22 -4.39 -24.20
CA GLU A 156 -15.11 -4.53 -25.36
C GLU A 156 -15.93 -3.26 -25.62
N GLN A 157 -16.38 -2.60 -24.54
CA GLN A 157 -17.10 -1.33 -24.64
C GLN A 157 -16.16 -0.21 -25.14
N HIS A 158 -14.94 -0.16 -24.64
CA HIS A 158 -13.92 0.80 -25.10
C HIS A 158 -13.57 0.57 -26.58
N PHE A 159 -13.45 -0.69 -27.00
CA PHE A 159 -13.19 -1.02 -28.39
C PHE A 159 -14.35 -0.65 -29.30
N ALA A 160 -15.58 -0.93 -28.90
CA ALA A 160 -16.77 -0.51 -29.64
C ALA A 160 -16.86 1.03 -29.76
N ALA A 161 -16.56 1.76 -28.69
CA ALA A 161 -16.53 3.22 -28.70
C ALA A 161 -15.43 3.75 -29.66
N LEU A 162 -14.26 3.11 -29.66
CA LEU A 162 -13.17 3.46 -30.59
C LEU A 162 -13.58 3.22 -32.05
N GLN A 163 -14.24 2.10 -32.34
CA GLN A 163 -14.73 1.81 -33.71
C GLN A 163 -15.82 2.79 -34.17
N ALA A 164 -16.67 3.26 -33.23
CA ALA A 164 -17.71 4.24 -33.50
C ALA A 164 -17.20 5.68 -33.55
N TYR A 165 -15.96 5.93 -33.16
CA TYR A 165 -15.38 7.27 -33.14
C TYR A 165 -15.25 7.83 -34.56
N ALA A 166 -15.99 8.89 -34.85
CA ALA A 166 -16.10 9.49 -36.16
C ALA A 166 -15.95 11.02 -36.11
N GLU A 167 -15.48 11.56 -34.98
CA GLU A 167 -15.23 12.99 -34.89
C GLU A 167 -14.01 13.33 -35.77
N PRO A 168 -14.14 14.24 -36.73
CA PRO A 168 -13.02 14.64 -37.56
C PRO A 168 -11.99 15.41 -36.73
N GLU A 169 -10.72 15.05 -36.85
CA GLU A 169 -9.62 15.80 -36.22
C GLU A 169 -9.50 17.20 -36.81
N LEU A 170 -9.80 17.33 -38.11
CA LEU A 170 -9.82 18.60 -38.83
C LEU A 170 -11.25 18.95 -39.19
N LEU A 171 -11.70 20.15 -38.83
CA LEU A 171 -13.05 20.66 -39.13
C LEU A 171 -13.17 21.24 -40.54
N GLY A 172 -12.06 21.44 -41.23
CA GLY A 172 -11.99 21.99 -42.58
C GLY A 172 -11.90 23.54 -42.63
N ASP A 173 -11.77 24.17 -41.46
CA ASP A 173 -11.60 25.62 -41.35
C ASP A 173 -10.15 26.02 -40.99
N GLU A 174 -9.26 25.05 -40.81
CA GLU A 174 -7.85 25.28 -40.44
C GLU A 174 -7.01 25.80 -41.60
N TRP A 175 -7.53 25.71 -42.83
CA TRP A 175 -6.84 26.22 -44.02
C TRP A 175 -7.82 26.79 -45.05
N THR A 176 -7.34 27.73 -45.86
CA THR A 176 -8.06 28.22 -47.04
C THR A 176 -7.51 27.51 -48.26
N PRO A 177 -8.34 26.80 -49.10
CA PRO A 177 -7.88 26.20 -50.32
C PRO A 177 -7.31 27.23 -51.28
N ALA A 178 -6.18 26.93 -51.90
CA ALA A 178 -5.56 27.80 -52.91
C ALA A 178 -6.50 27.96 -54.12
N ASP A 179 -6.79 29.22 -54.51
CA ASP A 179 -7.49 29.47 -55.77
C ASP A 179 -6.54 29.15 -56.93
N THR A 180 -6.85 28.15 -57.71
CA THR A 180 -6.07 27.71 -58.87
C THR A 180 -5.93 28.79 -59.95
N ARG A 181 -6.79 29.82 -59.93
CA ARG A 181 -6.71 30.98 -60.85
C ARG A 181 -5.62 31.96 -60.44
N GLN A 182 -5.06 31.88 -59.25
CA GLN A 182 -3.97 32.72 -58.76
C GLN A 182 -2.58 32.06 -58.97
N ARG A 183 -2.50 30.88 -59.63
CA ARG A 183 -1.23 30.28 -60.02
C ARG A 183 -0.60 31.08 -61.16
N VAL A 184 0.12 32.11 -60.81
CA VAL A 184 1.04 32.77 -61.74
C VAL A 184 2.26 31.86 -61.87
N LEU A 185 2.38 31.15 -62.99
CA LEU A 185 3.62 30.48 -63.31
C LEU A 185 4.67 31.56 -63.54
N PRO A 186 5.88 31.48 -62.96
CA PRO A 186 6.92 32.43 -63.30
C PRO A 186 7.23 32.35 -64.81
N GLU A 187 7.24 33.49 -65.47
CA GLU A 187 7.67 33.57 -66.87
C GLU A 187 9.12 33.02 -66.96
N SER A 188 9.34 32.10 -67.88
CA SER A 188 10.69 31.60 -68.16
C SER A 188 11.57 32.80 -68.52
N PRO A 189 12.81 32.92 -68.02
CA PRO A 189 13.70 34.01 -68.38
C PRO A 189 13.93 33.98 -69.91
N PRO A 190 14.00 35.13 -70.55
CA PRO A 190 14.29 35.20 -71.99
C PRO A 190 15.67 34.62 -72.25
N THR A 191 15.76 33.76 -73.28
CA THR A 191 16.98 33.15 -73.81
C THR A 191 17.91 34.20 -74.38
#